data_db2d05fa43f708e4c9ec0bf63e18e4cb
#
_entry.id   db2d05fa43f708e4c9ec0bf63e18e4cb
#
_cell.length_a   1.000
_cell.length_b   1.000
_cell.length_c   1.000
_cell.angle_alpha   90.00
_cell.angle_beta   90.00
_cell.angle_gamma   90.00
#
_symmetry.space_group_name_H-M   'P 1'
#
loop_
_entity.id
_entity.type
_entity.pdbx_description
1 polymer ?
#
loop_
_entity_poly.entity_id
_entity_poly.type
_entity_poly.pdbx_seq_one_letter_code
_entity_poly.pdbx_strand_id
1 'polypeptide(L)'
;MKKLLKTVLAAFVLQRASMRLRYAVRLAERAHRKSGERYYVMPDHRDRLIVMRRKGMRRLRRYGYMDSHVRMRDVMRECFYCTADRGGVSLPQEVIAAKREMYLRYVTRGV
;
A
#
# COMPACT_ATOMS: atom_id res chain seq x y z
N MET A 1 8.09 -26.69 19.88
CA MET A 1 8.96 -25.53 19.81
C MET A 1 8.95 -24.82 18.46
N LYS A 2 9.04 -25.53 17.33
CA LYS A 2 9.01 -24.90 15.98
C LYS A 2 7.73 -24.10 15.71
N LYS A 3 6.56 -24.59 16.16
CA LYS A 3 5.28 -23.88 15.99
C LYS A 3 5.22 -22.57 16.79
N LEU A 4 5.78 -22.57 18.01
CA LEU A 4 5.82 -21.39 18.86
C LEU A 4 6.70 -20.29 18.26
N LEU A 5 7.87 -20.65 17.74
CA LEU A 5 8.80 -19.73 17.06
C LEU A 5 8.15 -19.10 15.82
N LYS A 6 7.45 -19.89 15.00
CA LYS A 6 6.74 -19.38 13.83
C LYS A 6 5.64 -18.39 14.23
N THR A 7 4.89 -18.69 15.31
CA THR A 7 3.84 -17.81 15.81
C THR A 7 4.41 -16.49 16.30
N VAL A 8 5.53 -16.54 17.05
CA VAL A 8 6.20 -15.33 17.55
C VAL A 8 6.76 -14.50 16.39
N LEU A 9 7.42 -15.14 15.42
CA LEU A 9 7.95 -14.45 14.24
C LEU A 9 6.82 -13.81 13.42
N ALA A 10 5.71 -14.52 13.22
CA ALA A 10 4.55 -13.97 12.52
C ALA A 10 3.99 -12.75 13.25
N ALA A 11 3.90 -12.79 14.58
CA ALA A 11 3.44 -11.67 15.38
C ALA A 11 4.35 -10.45 15.23
N PHE A 12 5.68 -10.63 15.25
CA PHE A 12 6.65 -9.57 15.03
C PHE A 12 6.52 -8.97 13.63
N VAL A 13 6.39 -9.82 12.60
CA VAL A 13 6.23 -9.38 11.21
C VAL A 13 4.95 -8.55 11.07
N LEU A 14 3.84 -9.01 11.63
CA LEU A 14 2.56 -8.29 11.60
C LEU A 14 2.63 -6.96 12.32
N GLN A 15 3.28 -6.89 13.48
CA GLN A 15 3.42 -5.65 14.24
C GLN A 15 4.23 -4.62 13.45
N ARG A 16 5.38 -5.02 12.90
CA ARG A 16 6.22 -4.14 12.09
C ARG A 16 5.50 -3.70 10.83
N ALA A 17 4.79 -4.61 10.17
CA ALA A 17 4.01 -4.30 8.98
C ALA A 17 2.90 -3.29 9.28
N SER A 18 2.18 -3.47 10.37
CA SER A 18 1.14 -2.52 10.79
C SER A 18 1.71 -1.13 11.01
N MET A 19 2.88 -1.02 11.64
CA MET A 19 3.55 0.26 11.86
C MET A 19 3.99 0.91 10.55
N ARG A 20 4.54 0.14 9.62
CA ARG A 20 4.96 0.60 8.30
C ARG A 20 3.78 1.12 7.49
N LEU A 21 2.67 0.38 7.52
CA LEU A 21 1.46 0.79 6.82
C LEU A 21 0.90 2.09 7.40
N ARG A 22 0.81 2.21 8.72
CA ARG A 22 0.37 3.45 9.38
C ARG A 22 1.23 4.64 8.97
N TYR A 23 2.55 4.46 8.94
CA TYR A 23 3.48 5.50 8.53
C TYR A 23 3.23 5.92 7.07
N ALA A 24 3.11 4.94 6.17
CA ALA A 24 2.84 5.20 4.75
C ALA A 24 1.48 5.90 4.55
N VAL A 25 0.46 5.49 5.29
CA VAL A 25 -0.86 6.14 5.26
C VAL A 25 -0.76 7.60 5.69
N ARG A 26 -0.01 7.89 6.75
CA ARG A 26 0.21 9.28 7.21
C ARG A 26 0.90 10.11 6.15
N LEU A 27 1.91 9.56 5.49
CA LEU A 27 2.62 10.25 4.39
C LEU A 27 1.66 10.51 3.23
N ALA A 28 0.86 9.52 2.85
CA ALA A 28 -0.11 9.66 1.76
C ALA A 28 -1.15 10.72 2.08
N GLU A 29 -1.71 10.72 3.30
CA GLU A 29 -2.70 11.69 3.73
C GLU A 29 -2.12 13.11 3.81
N ARG A 30 -0.87 13.24 4.28
CA ARG A 30 -0.18 14.53 4.31
C ARG A 30 0.03 15.07 2.90
N ALA A 31 0.47 14.23 1.97
CA ALA A 31 0.66 14.62 0.58
C ALA A 31 -0.67 14.99 -0.08
N HIS A 32 -1.73 14.25 0.20
CA HIS A 32 -3.08 14.56 -0.27
C HIS A 32 -3.55 15.94 0.20
N ARG A 33 -3.35 16.25 1.49
CA ARG A 33 -3.75 17.56 2.03
C ARG A 33 -3.01 18.71 1.38
N LYS A 34 -1.75 18.50 0.99
CA LYS A 34 -0.94 19.54 0.33
C LYS A 34 -1.31 19.75 -1.14
N SER A 35 -1.59 18.68 -1.88
CA SER A 35 -1.79 18.73 -3.32
C SER A 35 -3.24 18.58 -3.76
N GLY A 36 -4.10 17.99 -2.93
CA GLY A 36 -5.47 17.64 -3.29
C GLY A 36 -5.57 16.42 -4.20
N GLU A 37 -4.45 15.83 -4.60
CA GLU A 37 -4.44 14.65 -5.47
C GLU A 37 -4.58 13.36 -4.67
N ARG A 38 -5.06 12.30 -5.34
CA ARG A 38 -5.11 10.96 -4.75
C ARG A 38 -3.72 10.33 -4.73
N TYR A 39 -3.35 9.78 -3.58
CA TYR A 39 -2.09 9.04 -3.40
C TYR A 39 -2.40 7.59 -3.10
N TYR A 40 -1.51 6.71 -3.55
CA TYR A 40 -1.64 5.26 -3.43
C TYR A 40 -0.44 4.72 -2.65
N VAL A 41 -0.69 3.75 -1.79
CA VAL A 41 0.36 3.03 -1.07
C VAL A 41 0.50 1.65 -1.71
N MET A 42 1.69 1.37 -2.23
CA MET A 42 1.98 0.15 -2.96
C MET A 42 3.33 -0.43 -2.54
N PRO A 43 3.57 -1.72 -2.77
CA PRO A 43 4.91 -2.27 -2.58
C PRO A 43 5.82 -1.86 -3.73
N ASP A 44 7.08 -1.59 -3.42
CA ASP A 44 8.13 -1.45 -4.43
C ASP A 44 8.74 -2.83 -4.75
N HIS A 45 9.77 -2.85 -5.60
CA HIS A 45 10.46 -4.09 -6.00
C HIS A 45 11.23 -4.77 -4.85
N ARG A 46 11.39 -4.11 -3.70
CA ARG A 46 12.04 -4.66 -2.49
C ARG A 46 11.03 -4.93 -1.37
N ASP A 47 9.75 -5.01 -1.69
CA ASP A 47 8.65 -5.18 -0.74
C ASP A 47 8.54 -4.07 0.31
N ARG A 48 9.13 -2.91 0.05
CA ARG A 48 8.92 -1.71 0.86
C ARG A 48 7.66 -1.00 0.39
N LEU A 49 7.06 -0.22 1.28
CA LEU A 49 5.90 0.59 0.91
C LEU A 49 6.37 1.92 0.31
N ILE A 50 5.80 2.25 -0.84
CA ILE A 50 5.98 3.55 -1.47
C ILE A 50 4.65 4.26 -1.59
N VAL A 51 4.70 5.58 -1.50
CA VAL A 51 3.54 6.46 -1.66
C VAL A 51 3.70 7.18 -2.98
N MET A 52 2.73 7.02 -3.87
CA MET A 52 2.82 7.61 -5.20
C MET A 52 1.49 8.17 -5.66
N ARG A 53 1.53 9.13 -6.55
CA ARG A 53 0.39 9.65 -7.28
C ARG A 53 0.43 9.17 -8.74
N ARG A 54 -0.63 9.43 -9.49
CA ARG A 54 -0.76 8.99 -10.89
C ARG A 54 0.45 9.38 -11.75
N LYS A 55 0.98 10.59 -11.59
CA LYS A 55 2.19 11.04 -12.32
C LYS A 55 3.41 10.18 -12.03
N GLY A 56 3.60 9.76 -10.78
CA GLY A 56 4.71 8.89 -10.39
C GLY A 56 4.64 7.54 -11.08
N MET A 57 3.44 6.99 -11.28
CA MET A 57 3.26 5.73 -11.99
C MET A 57 3.67 5.81 -13.45
N ARG A 58 3.39 6.95 -14.11
CA ARG A 58 3.85 7.17 -15.49
C ARG A 58 5.36 7.12 -15.60
N ARG A 59 6.08 7.70 -14.63
CA ARG A 59 7.54 7.63 -14.56
C ARG A 59 8.03 6.19 -14.36
N LEU A 60 7.39 5.43 -13.48
CA LEU A 60 7.75 4.03 -13.25
C LEU A 60 7.59 3.20 -14.52
N ARG A 61 6.55 3.42 -15.30
CA ARG A 61 6.36 2.76 -16.61
C ARG A 61 7.45 3.14 -17.59
N ARG A 62 7.79 4.44 -17.67
CA ARG A 62 8.81 4.95 -18.57
C ARG A 62 10.17 4.32 -18.30
N TYR A 63 10.51 4.12 -17.02
CA TYR A 63 11.81 3.54 -16.62
C TYR A 63 11.77 2.01 -16.52
N GLY A 64 10.65 1.38 -16.84
CA GLY A 64 10.54 -0.08 -16.82
C GLY A 64 10.33 -0.71 -15.45
N TYR A 65 10.10 0.08 -14.40
CA TYR A 65 9.82 -0.43 -13.05
C TYR A 65 8.39 -0.92 -12.90
N MET A 66 7.52 -0.58 -13.82
CA MET A 66 6.13 -1.00 -13.84
C MET A 66 5.78 -1.48 -15.24
N ASP A 67 5.07 -2.63 -15.33
CA ASP A 67 4.60 -3.18 -16.59
C ASP A 67 3.69 -2.17 -17.30
N SER A 68 3.88 -2.01 -18.62
CA SER A 68 3.09 -1.11 -19.45
C SER A 68 1.61 -1.48 -19.52
N HIS A 69 1.25 -2.72 -19.19
CA HIS A 69 -0.13 -3.20 -19.17
C HIS A 69 -0.87 -2.87 -17.88
N VAL A 70 -0.17 -2.45 -16.83
CA VAL A 70 -0.81 -2.04 -15.56
C VAL A 70 -1.57 -0.74 -15.77
N ARG A 71 -2.87 -0.76 -15.44
CA ARG A 71 -3.77 0.38 -15.55
C ARG A 71 -4.15 0.92 -14.16
N MET A 72 -4.71 2.13 -14.12
CA MET A 72 -5.14 2.74 -12.86
C MET A 72 -6.14 1.89 -12.09
N ARG A 73 -7.05 1.21 -12.78
CA ARG A 73 -8.00 0.29 -12.13
C ARG A 73 -7.32 -0.88 -11.42
N ASP A 74 -6.20 -1.37 -11.98
CA ASP A 74 -5.40 -2.43 -11.35
C ASP A 74 -4.72 -1.91 -10.09
N VAL A 75 -4.20 -0.70 -10.16
CA VAL A 75 -3.60 -0.03 -9.00
C VAL A 75 -4.64 0.20 -7.91
N MET A 76 -5.83 0.65 -8.26
CA MET A 76 -6.94 0.83 -7.30
C MET A 76 -7.34 -0.47 -6.63
N ARG A 77 -7.35 -1.56 -7.37
CA ARG A 77 -7.70 -2.87 -6.83
C ARG A 77 -6.61 -3.45 -5.94
N GLU A 78 -5.34 -3.25 -6.30
CA GLU A 78 -4.21 -3.93 -5.67
C GLU A 78 -3.42 -3.08 -4.67
N CYS A 79 -3.64 -1.77 -4.61
CA CYS A 79 -2.97 -0.94 -3.63
C CYS A 79 -3.43 -1.28 -2.21
N PHE A 80 -2.56 -1.06 -1.24
CA PHE A 80 -2.85 -1.35 0.17
C PHE A 80 -3.60 -0.22 0.87
N TYR A 81 -3.59 0.96 0.27
CA TYR A 81 -4.33 2.12 0.74
C TYR A 81 -4.37 3.17 -0.36
N CYS A 82 -5.44 3.95 -0.41
CA CYS A 82 -5.42 5.18 -1.18
C CYS A 82 -6.20 6.28 -0.45
N THR A 83 -5.77 7.52 -0.66
CA THR A 83 -6.43 8.71 -0.10
C THR A 83 -7.69 9.03 -0.89
N ALA A 84 -8.43 10.05 -0.44
CA ALA A 84 -9.53 10.60 -1.21
C ALA A 84 -9.04 11.12 -2.57
N ASP A 85 -9.94 11.18 -3.54
CA ASP A 85 -9.66 11.76 -4.85
C ASP A 85 -9.70 13.31 -4.78
N ARG A 86 -9.54 13.97 -5.91
CA ARG A 86 -9.61 15.44 -5.99
C ARG A 86 -10.96 16.01 -5.57
N GLY A 87 -12.03 15.23 -5.75
CA GLY A 87 -13.37 15.62 -5.33
C GLY A 87 -13.64 15.38 -3.85
N GLY A 88 -12.67 14.87 -3.10
CA GLY A 88 -12.81 14.56 -1.68
C GLY A 88 -13.53 13.25 -1.41
N VAL A 89 -13.69 12.39 -2.42
CA VAL A 89 -14.37 11.10 -2.27
C VAL A 89 -13.36 10.06 -1.77
N SER A 90 -13.59 9.58 -0.55
CA SER A 90 -12.80 8.53 0.09
C SER A 90 -13.36 7.15 -0.21
N LEU A 91 -12.51 6.12 -0.08
CA LEU A 91 -12.99 4.74 -0.13
C LEU A 91 -13.87 4.43 1.09
N PRO A 92 -14.87 3.54 0.95
CA PRO A 92 -15.62 3.04 2.10
C PRO A 92 -14.70 2.38 3.12
N GLN A 93 -15.07 2.45 4.39
CA GLN A 93 -14.25 1.89 5.48
C GLN A 93 -14.02 0.38 5.33
N GLU A 94 -15.01 -0.36 4.84
CA GLU A 94 -14.86 -1.80 4.60
C GLU A 94 -13.84 -2.10 3.50
N VAL A 95 -13.70 -1.22 2.52
CA VAL A 95 -12.67 -1.37 1.47
C VAL A 95 -11.28 -1.08 2.05
N ILE A 96 -11.16 -0.04 2.87
CA ILE A 96 -9.91 0.30 3.56
C ILE A 96 -9.47 -0.86 4.46
N ALA A 97 -10.39 -1.43 5.23
CA ALA A 97 -10.10 -2.58 6.08
C ALA A 97 -9.68 -3.81 5.26
N ALA A 98 -10.35 -4.07 4.14
CA ALA A 98 -10.00 -5.18 3.26
C ALA A 98 -8.60 -5.01 2.65
N LYS A 99 -8.22 -3.80 2.29
CA LYS A 99 -6.88 -3.49 1.77
C LYS A 99 -5.80 -3.67 2.83
N ARG A 100 -6.09 -3.29 4.07
CA ARG A 100 -5.19 -3.53 5.20
C ARG A 100 -4.95 -5.03 5.40
N GLU A 101 -6.01 -5.82 5.38
CA GLU A 101 -5.91 -7.29 5.48
C GLU A 101 -5.10 -7.87 4.32
N MET A 102 -5.29 -7.36 3.11
CA MET A 102 -4.53 -7.77 1.94
C MET A 102 -3.03 -7.52 2.13
N TYR A 103 -2.67 -6.36 2.71
CA TYR A 103 -1.28 -6.05 3.02
C TYR A 103 -0.70 -7.01 4.07
N LEU A 104 -1.44 -7.28 5.14
CA LEU A 104 -0.99 -8.19 6.20
C LEU A 104 -0.78 -9.61 5.68
N ARG A 105 -1.63 -10.09 4.78
CA ARG A 105 -1.43 -11.38 4.09
C ARG A 105 -0.21 -11.34 3.18
N TYR A 106 -0.01 -10.24 2.49
CA TYR A 106 1.14 -10.06 1.60
C TYR A 106 2.46 -10.18 2.38
N VAL A 107 2.60 -9.50 3.52
CA VAL A 107 3.83 -9.53 4.31
C VAL A 107 4.06 -10.85 5.01
N THR A 108 3.02 -11.65 5.24
CA THR A 108 3.13 -12.95 5.91
C THR A 108 3.16 -14.13 4.95
N ARG A 109 3.15 -13.90 3.64
CA ARG A 109 3.07 -14.98 2.63
C ARG A 109 4.23 -15.97 2.69
N GLY A 110 5.38 -15.57 3.22
CA GLY A 110 6.57 -16.42 3.34
C GLY A 110 6.86 -16.93 4.75
N VAL A 111 5.93 -16.72 5.67
CA VAL A 111 6.15 -17.09 7.09
C VAL A 111 5.47 -18.40 7.46
#